data_9d9d52e8da1b351d79d102508d18f4fd
#
_entry.id   9d9d52e8da1b351d79d102508d18f4fd
#
_cell.length_a   1.000
_cell.length_b   1.000
_cell.length_c   1.000
_cell.angle_alpha   90.00
_cell.angle_beta   90.00
_cell.angle_gamma   90.00
#
_symmetry.space_group_name_H-M   'P 1'
#
loop_
_entity.id
_entity.type
_entity.pdbx_description
1 polymer ?
#
loop_
_entity_poly.entity_id
_entity_poly.type
_entity_poly.pdbx_seq_one_letter_code
_entity_poly.pdbx_strand_id
1 'polypeptide(L)'
;MNLNIKVRGQGKALVFLHGWGFDHKVWLNLVDALEQKYTLYLVDLPGFGLSPLMDWPHFKTDLLKHLPAHFAVVGWSMGGLFASRLALEIPERTTHLFNVASSPRFIKEENWPGVEPLVFDNFLRNLVTNPQQTISEFVGLQLQNQNYEYRDQILPDPVSLEAGLTILADWDLREQLYHFKKPTTYLFGRLDAITPRATMAVMQKNYPSFNYIMFSKAAHMPFLSHKEEFLTILESLLK
;
A
#
# COMPACT_ATOMS: atom_id res chain seq x y z
N MET A 1 -22.67 4.77 -4.68
CA MET A 1 -21.60 5.43 -3.92
C MET A 1 -20.36 5.32 -4.76
N ASN A 2 -19.58 6.40 -4.92
CA ASN A 2 -18.44 6.42 -5.84
C ASN A 2 -17.15 6.56 -5.04
N LEU A 3 -16.09 5.90 -5.50
CA LEU A 3 -14.73 6.09 -4.98
C LEU A 3 -14.27 7.53 -5.18
N ASN A 4 -13.52 8.06 -4.23
CA ASN A 4 -12.78 9.30 -4.43
C ASN A 4 -11.45 8.97 -5.11
N ILE A 5 -11.29 9.49 -6.33
CA ILE A 5 -10.08 9.34 -7.13
C ILE A 5 -9.65 10.71 -7.61
N LYS A 6 -8.43 11.12 -7.29
CA LYS A 6 -7.83 12.33 -7.84
C LYS A 6 -6.97 11.96 -9.04
N VAL A 7 -7.29 12.54 -10.19
CA VAL A 7 -6.52 12.31 -11.43
C VAL A 7 -5.63 13.52 -11.69
N ARG A 8 -4.34 13.29 -11.98
CA ARG A 8 -3.34 14.30 -12.27
C ARG A 8 -2.48 13.85 -13.44
N GLY A 9 -1.97 14.82 -14.21
CA GLY A 9 -0.99 14.59 -15.27
C GLY A 9 -1.52 13.91 -16.51
N GLN A 10 -0.59 13.46 -17.35
CA GLN A 10 -0.87 12.81 -18.63
C GLN A 10 0.21 11.78 -18.98
N GLY A 11 -0.15 10.75 -19.73
CA GLY A 11 0.75 9.67 -20.15
C GLY A 11 0.30 8.30 -19.67
N LYS A 12 1.27 7.39 -19.47
CA LYS A 12 0.98 6.02 -18.97
C LYS A 12 0.27 6.08 -17.63
N ALA A 13 -0.75 5.26 -17.45
CA ALA A 13 -1.54 5.26 -16.22
C ALA A 13 -0.81 4.60 -15.05
N LEU A 14 -0.82 5.29 -13.91
CA LEU A 14 -0.21 4.85 -12.67
C LEU A 14 -1.20 5.04 -11.51
N VAL A 15 -1.61 3.93 -10.90
CA VAL A 15 -2.61 3.92 -9.82
C VAL A 15 -1.89 3.84 -8.47
N PHE A 16 -2.22 4.73 -7.54
CA PHE A 16 -1.65 4.77 -6.20
C PHE A 16 -2.67 4.42 -5.14
N LEU A 17 -2.36 3.41 -4.32
CA LEU A 17 -3.18 2.91 -3.23
C LEU A 17 -2.43 3.08 -1.89
N HIS A 18 -3.01 3.87 -0.98
CA HIS A 18 -2.39 4.25 0.30
C HIS A 18 -2.47 3.15 1.37
N GLY A 19 -1.75 3.34 2.49
CA GLY A 19 -1.78 2.47 3.65
C GLY A 19 -2.96 2.74 4.60
N TRP A 20 -3.16 1.84 5.57
CA TRP A 20 -4.17 1.97 6.62
C TRP A 20 -3.99 3.27 7.42
N GLY A 21 -5.09 3.94 7.73
CA GLY A 21 -5.11 5.19 8.49
C GLY A 21 -4.77 6.45 7.67
N PHE A 22 -4.48 6.31 6.37
CA PHE A 22 -4.13 7.43 5.47
C PHE A 22 -5.19 7.61 4.38
N ASP A 23 -4.98 8.61 3.53
CA ASP A 23 -5.75 8.85 2.31
C ASP A 23 -4.78 9.14 1.14
N HIS A 24 -5.33 9.47 -0.03
CA HIS A 24 -4.55 9.76 -1.25
C HIS A 24 -3.51 10.87 -1.07
N LYS A 25 -3.68 11.77 -0.11
CA LYS A 25 -2.78 12.92 0.11
C LYS A 25 -1.36 12.50 0.48
N VAL A 26 -1.18 11.28 1.00
CA VAL A 26 0.16 10.74 1.31
C VAL A 26 1.09 10.71 0.09
N TRP A 27 0.52 10.70 -1.12
CA TRP A 27 1.23 10.64 -2.39
C TRP A 27 1.51 12.01 -3.04
N LEU A 28 0.93 13.12 -2.49
CA LEU A 28 1.00 14.43 -3.13
C LEU A 28 2.42 14.94 -3.32
N ASN A 29 3.35 14.54 -2.46
CA ASN A 29 4.77 14.90 -2.60
C ASN A 29 5.46 14.32 -3.85
N LEU A 30 4.84 13.31 -4.50
CA LEU A 30 5.36 12.67 -5.71
C LEU A 30 4.75 13.26 -7.00
N VAL A 31 3.62 13.98 -6.88
CA VAL A 31 2.81 14.40 -8.03
C VAL A 31 3.60 15.25 -9.01
N ASP A 32 4.24 16.33 -8.54
CA ASP A 32 4.96 17.28 -9.40
C ASP A 32 6.06 16.61 -10.25
N ALA A 33 6.68 15.57 -9.71
CA ALA A 33 7.74 14.82 -10.40
C ALA A 33 7.19 13.85 -11.45
N LEU A 34 5.98 13.31 -11.22
CA LEU A 34 5.44 12.22 -12.04
C LEU A 34 4.39 12.69 -13.06
N GLU A 35 3.63 13.76 -12.78
CA GLU A 35 2.47 14.16 -13.60
C GLU A 35 2.84 14.61 -15.04
N GLN A 36 4.11 14.95 -15.29
CA GLN A 36 4.57 15.29 -16.63
C GLN A 36 4.75 14.06 -17.55
N LYS A 37 4.83 12.86 -16.96
CA LYS A 37 5.11 11.60 -17.68
C LYS A 37 4.00 10.57 -17.53
N TYR A 38 3.19 10.67 -16.47
CA TYR A 38 2.19 9.70 -16.09
C TYR A 38 0.83 10.35 -15.83
N THR A 39 -0.25 9.62 -16.13
CA THR A 39 -1.57 9.92 -15.59
C THR A 39 -1.69 9.22 -14.25
N LEU A 40 -1.71 10.00 -13.17
CA LEU A 40 -1.74 9.52 -11.80
C LEU A 40 -3.18 9.38 -11.32
N TYR A 41 -3.57 8.20 -10.87
CA TYR A 41 -4.85 7.92 -10.22
C TYR A 41 -4.60 7.73 -8.72
N LEU A 42 -4.80 8.78 -7.93
CA LEU A 42 -4.61 8.76 -6.48
C LEU A 42 -5.94 8.37 -5.84
N VAL A 43 -6.01 7.16 -5.31
CA VAL A 43 -7.28 6.54 -4.86
C VAL A 43 -7.38 6.56 -3.35
N ASP A 44 -8.51 7.01 -2.82
CA ASP A 44 -8.88 6.73 -1.43
C ASP A 44 -9.47 5.32 -1.34
N LEU A 45 -8.88 4.47 -0.52
CA LEU A 45 -9.37 3.11 -0.28
C LEU A 45 -10.72 3.11 0.44
N PRO A 46 -11.51 2.02 0.37
CA PRO A 46 -12.81 1.92 1.02
C PRO A 46 -12.79 2.32 2.49
N GLY A 47 -13.62 3.30 2.86
CA GLY A 47 -13.73 3.83 4.22
C GLY A 47 -12.65 4.84 4.62
N PHE A 48 -11.73 5.20 3.71
CA PHE A 48 -10.67 6.16 3.96
C PHE A 48 -10.83 7.41 3.10
N GLY A 49 -10.31 8.55 3.59
CA GLY A 49 -10.42 9.83 2.91
C GLY A 49 -11.87 10.21 2.64
N LEU A 50 -12.23 10.39 1.38
CA LEU A 50 -13.59 10.70 0.93
C LEU A 50 -14.31 9.49 0.30
N SER A 51 -13.69 8.33 0.27
CA SER A 51 -14.30 7.11 -0.23
C SER A 51 -15.22 6.47 0.83
N PRO A 52 -16.45 6.09 0.47
CA PRO A 52 -17.32 5.36 1.37
C PRO A 52 -16.78 3.96 1.65
N LEU A 53 -17.13 3.39 2.80
CA LEU A 53 -16.86 1.99 3.08
C LEU A 53 -17.62 1.10 2.09
N MET A 54 -16.93 0.15 1.48
CA MET A 54 -17.49 -0.81 0.54
C MET A 54 -16.66 -2.10 0.53
N ASP A 55 -17.27 -3.19 0.10
CA ASP A 55 -16.58 -4.46 -0.06
C ASP A 55 -15.67 -4.49 -1.30
N TRP A 56 -14.87 -5.54 -1.41
CA TRP A 56 -13.93 -5.71 -2.52
C TRP A 56 -14.58 -5.73 -3.92
N PRO A 57 -15.69 -6.47 -4.17
CA PRO A 57 -16.33 -6.47 -5.48
C PRO A 57 -16.80 -5.09 -5.94
N HIS A 58 -17.38 -4.31 -5.03
CA HIS A 58 -17.84 -2.94 -5.32
C HIS A 58 -16.64 -2.01 -5.56
N PHE A 59 -15.62 -2.06 -4.71
CA PHE A 59 -14.37 -1.32 -4.89
C PHE A 59 -13.74 -1.58 -6.26
N LYS A 60 -13.50 -2.85 -6.59
CA LYS A 60 -12.91 -3.24 -7.87
C LYS A 60 -13.73 -2.73 -9.05
N THR A 61 -15.05 -2.99 -9.01
CA THR A 61 -15.95 -2.59 -10.09
C THR A 61 -15.96 -1.08 -10.31
N ASP A 62 -15.99 -0.30 -9.23
CA ASP A 62 -16.02 1.15 -9.32
C ASP A 62 -14.65 1.72 -9.77
N LEU A 63 -13.55 1.23 -9.21
CA LEU A 63 -12.21 1.61 -9.63
C LEU A 63 -11.98 1.39 -11.12
N LEU A 64 -12.37 0.24 -11.64
CA LEU A 64 -12.13 -0.15 -13.04
C LEU A 64 -12.92 0.67 -14.07
N LYS A 65 -13.99 1.37 -13.67
CA LYS A 65 -14.70 2.34 -14.53
C LYS A 65 -13.86 3.58 -14.84
N HIS A 66 -12.94 3.92 -13.94
CA HIS A 66 -12.10 5.12 -14.05
C HIS A 66 -10.75 4.86 -14.71
N LEU A 67 -10.32 3.59 -14.77
CA LEU A 67 -8.98 3.23 -15.24
C LEU A 67 -8.97 2.85 -16.73
N PRO A 68 -7.91 3.20 -17.47
CA PRO A 68 -7.73 2.76 -18.85
C PRO A 68 -7.50 1.24 -18.93
N ALA A 69 -7.45 0.71 -20.15
CA ALA A 69 -7.29 -0.73 -20.40
C ALA A 69 -6.04 -1.33 -19.75
N HIS A 70 -4.94 -0.56 -19.67
CA HIS A 70 -3.68 -1.02 -19.07
C HIS A 70 -3.14 0.06 -18.13
N PHE A 71 -2.63 -0.37 -16.98
CA PHE A 71 -2.05 0.51 -15.96
C PHE A 71 -1.02 -0.23 -15.10
N ALA A 72 -0.07 0.52 -14.53
CA ALA A 72 0.73 0.05 -13.41
C ALA A 72 0.04 0.41 -12.10
N VAL A 73 0.23 -0.38 -11.06
CA VAL A 73 -0.33 -0.13 -9.74
C VAL A 73 0.76 -0.10 -8.67
N VAL A 74 0.75 0.95 -7.86
CA VAL A 74 1.62 1.16 -6.70
C VAL A 74 0.78 1.04 -5.44
N GLY A 75 1.09 0.09 -4.58
CA GLY A 75 0.41 -0.08 -3.29
C GLY A 75 1.39 0.04 -2.13
N TRP A 76 1.08 0.89 -1.17
CA TRP A 76 1.84 0.99 0.06
C TRP A 76 1.13 0.31 1.21
N SER A 77 1.84 -0.56 1.97
CA SER A 77 1.31 -1.21 3.16
C SER A 77 0.01 -1.97 2.87
N MET A 78 -1.13 -1.66 3.53
CA MET A 78 -2.45 -2.19 3.20
C MET A 78 -2.81 -2.00 1.72
N GLY A 79 -2.48 -0.85 1.14
CA GLY A 79 -2.69 -0.60 -0.29
C GLY A 79 -1.95 -1.58 -1.19
N GLY A 80 -0.86 -2.19 -0.71
CA GLY A 80 -0.16 -3.26 -1.42
C GLY A 80 -0.94 -4.57 -1.46
N LEU A 81 -1.74 -4.90 -0.43
CA LEU A 81 -2.69 -6.01 -0.51
C LEU A 81 -3.78 -5.75 -1.57
N PHE A 82 -4.35 -4.54 -1.57
CA PHE A 82 -5.32 -4.13 -2.57
C PHE A 82 -4.72 -4.18 -3.99
N ALA A 83 -3.51 -3.64 -4.18
CA ALA A 83 -2.78 -3.66 -5.45
C ALA A 83 -2.52 -5.10 -5.93
N SER A 84 -2.05 -5.95 -5.02
CA SER A 84 -1.76 -7.36 -5.32
C SER A 84 -3.03 -8.12 -5.71
N ARG A 85 -4.11 -7.97 -4.95
CA ARG A 85 -5.39 -8.61 -5.26
C ARG A 85 -5.96 -8.11 -6.58
N LEU A 86 -5.89 -6.81 -6.85
CA LEU A 86 -6.31 -6.24 -8.13
C LEU A 86 -5.53 -6.85 -9.30
N ALA A 87 -4.20 -6.87 -9.19
CA ALA A 87 -3.33 -7.43 -10.22
C ALA A 87 -3.56 -8.93 -10.45
N LEU A 88 -3.81 -9.70 -9.39
CA LEU A 88 -4.14 -11.13 -9.47
C LEU A 88 -5.46 -11.40 -10.20
N GLU A 89 -6.49 -10.56 -9.96
CA GLU A 89 -7.82 -10.75 -10.56
C GLU A 89 -7.94 -10.21 -11.99
N ILE A 90 -7.04 -9.29 -12.42
CA ILE A 90 -7.04 -8.69 -13.76
C ILE A 90 -5.60 -8.58 -14.32
N PRO A 91 -4.87 -9.69 -14.41
CA PRO A 91 -3.47 -9.67 -14.82
C PRO A 91 -3.25 -9.12 -16.24
N GLU A 92 -4.23 -9.24 -17.12
CA GLU A 92 -4.17 -8.72 -18.50
C GLU A 92 -4.13 -7.18 -18.54
N ARG A 93 -4.73 -6.49 -17.55
CA ARG A 93 -4.74 -5.03 -17.46
C ARG A 93 -3.53 -4.48 -16.68
N THR A 94 -2.89 -5.29 -15.86
CA THR A 94 -1.76 -4.89 -15.00
C THR A 94 -0.45 -4.96 -15.78
N THR A 95 0.19 -3.82 -15.99
CA THR A 95 1.51 -3.74 -16.65
C THR A 95 2.66 -3.94 -15.67
N HIS A 96 2.52 -3.47 -14.44
CA HIS A 96 3.47 -3.65 -13.35
C HIS A 96 2.76 -3.56 -12.00
N LEU A 97 3.06 -4.49 -11.09
CA LEU A 97 2.68 -4.44 -9.68
C LEU A 97 3.88 -3.95 -8.86
N PHE A 98 3.76 -2.77 -8.23
CA PHE A 98 4.81 -2.20 -7.40
C PHE A 98 4.31 -2.06 -5.95
N ASN A 99 4.82 -2.92 -5.07
CA ASN A 99 4.49 -2.92 -3.65
C ASN A 99 5.57 -2.25 -2.81
N VAL A 100 5.16 -1.33 -1.95
CA VAL A 100 6.03 -0.56 -1.07
C VAL A 100 5.71 -0.90 0.38
N ALA A 101 6.69 -1.39 1.13
CA ALA A 101 6.53 -1.75 2.53
C ALA A 101 5.25 -2.58 2.77
N SER A 102 5.07 -3.62 1.97
CA SER A 102 3.89 -4.50 1.98
C SER A 102 4.27 -5.96 1.94
N SER A 103 3.30 -6.81 2.26
CA SER A 103 3.43 -8.27 2.32
C SER A 103 2.13 -8.91 1.83
N PRO A 104 2.16 -10.07 1.17
CA PRO A 104 0.94 -10.80 0.82
C PRO A 104 0.21 -11.39 2.05
N ARG A 105 0.85 -11.42 3.21
CA ARG A 105 0.30 -11.80 4.51
C ARG A 105 0.94 -10.93 5.59
N PHE A 106 0.15 -10.19 6.36
CA PHE A 106 0.67 -9.27 7.39
C PHE A 106 0.84 -9.95 8.75
N ILE A 107 -0.01 -10.90 9.09
CA ILE A 107 0.08 -11.60 10.37
C ILE A 107 1.17 -12.67 10.32
N LYS A 108 2.00 -12.71 11.36
CA LYS A 108 3.05 -13.71 11.51
C LYS A 108 2.47 -15.10 11.68
N GLU A 109 3.08 -16.06 10.99
CA GLU A 109 2.84 -17.49 11.11
C GLU A 109 4.17 -18.24 11.27
N GLU A 110 4.13 -19.55 11.53
CA GLU A 110 5.33 -20.35 11.80
C GLU A 110 6.45 -20.13 10.75
N ASN A 111 6.09 -20.11 9.47
CA ASN A 111 7.03 -20.00 8.35
C ASN A 111 6.89 -18.67 7.59
N TRP A 112 6.19 -17.68 8.18
CA TRP A 112 5.98 -16.38 7.55
C TRP A 112 6.20 -15.23 8.54
N PRO A 113 7.19 -14.34 8.30
CA PRO A 113 7.41 -13.16 9.12
C PRO A 113 6.28 -12.14 8.94
N GLY A 114 5.92 -11.49 10.02
CA GLY A 114 4.86 -10.48 10.03
C GLY A 114 4.65 -9.91 11.42
N VAL A 115 3.53 -9.26 11.63
CA VAL A 115 3.12 -8.74 12.94
C VAL A 115 2.69 -9.90 13.83
N GLU A 116 3.22 -9.96 15.04
CA GLU A 116 2.81 -10.98 16.03
C GLU A 116 1.31 -10.85 16.33
N PRO A 117 0.54 -11.95 16.35
CA PRO A 117 -0.90 -11.91 16.61
C PRO A 117 -1.27 -11.13 17.85
N LEU A 118 -0.53 -11.33 18.96
CA LEU A 118 -0.77 -10.62 20.21
C LEU A 118 -0.56 -9.09 20.09
N VAL A 119 0.43 -8.67 19.31
CA VAL A 119 0.67 -7.24 19.04
C VAL A 119 -0.48 -6.65 18.23
N PHE A 120 -0.97 -7.38 17.24
CA PHE A 120 -2.10 -6.99 16.42
C PHE A 120 -3.40 -6.88 17.25
N ASP A 121 -3.68 -7.87 18.10
CA ASP A 121 -4.86 -7.88 18.99
C ASP A 121 -4.81 -6.73 20.03
N ASN A 122 -3.62 -6.41 20.53
CA ASN A 122 -3.43 -5.27 21.43
C ASN A 122 -3.70 -3.95 20.70
N PHE A 123 -3.22 -3.83 19.46
CA PHE A 123 -3.48 -2.65 18.63
C PHE A 123 -4.99 -2.46 18.39
N LEU A 124 -5.72 -3.52 18.04
CA LEU A 124 -7.19 -3.51 17.89
C LEU A 124 -7.88 -3.02 19.16
N ARG A 125 -7.52 -3.58 20.34
CA ARG A 125 -8.09 -3.18 21.63
C ARG A 125 -7.83 -1.70 21.93
N ASN A 126 -6.61 -1.24 21.70
CA ASN A 126 -6.23 0.16 21.90
C ASN A 126 -6.98 1.09 20.95
N LEU A 127 -7.21 0.67 19.71
CA LEU A 127 -7.96 1.44 18.73
C LEU A 127 -9.42 1.66 19.18
N VAL A 128 -10.04 0.66 19.81
CA VAL A 128 -11.40 0.78 20.36
C VAL A 128 -11.44 1.69 21.59
N THR A 129 -10.45 1.58 22.49
CA THR A 129 -10.42 2.32 23.76
C THR A 129 -9.88 3.74 23.65
N ASN A 130 -8.87 3.95 22.82
CA ASN A 130 -8.16 5.23 22.65
C ASN A 130 -7.80 5.51 21.17
N PRO A 131 -8.77 5.68 20.26
CA PRO A 131 -8.53 5.70 18.82
C PRO A 131 -7.55 6.77 18.38
N GLN A 132 -7.68 8.01 18.87
CA GLN A 132 -6.82 9.13 18.46
C GLN A 132 -5.35 8.91 18.87
N GLN A 133 -5.13 8.45 20.09
CA GLN A 133 -3.77 8.17 20.57
C GLN A 133 -3.17 7.00 19.79
N THR A 134 -3.91 5.91 19.60
CA THR A 134 -3.44 4.73 18.87
C THR A 134 -3.06 5.06 17.42
N ILE A 135 -3.86 5.85 16.72
CA ILE A 135 -3.55 6.31 15.36
C ILE A 135 -2.31 7.21 15.37
N SER A 136 -2.22 8.15 16.31
CA SER A 136 -1.08 9.06 16.40
C SER A 136 0.23 8.30 16.65
N GLU A 137 0.24 7.34 17.55
CA GLU A 137 1.40 6.48 17.84
C GLU A 137 1.78 5.62 16.62
N PHE A 138 0.78 5.05 15.95
CA PHE A 138 0.99 4.25 14.73
C PHE A 138 1.56 5.08 13.59
N VAL A 139 1.05 6.28 13.37
CA VAL A 139 1.58 7.24 12.39
C VAL A 139 3.01 7.66 12.77
N GLY A 140 3.25 7.98 14.04
CA GLY A 140 4.57 8.33 14.54
C GLY A 140 5.59 7.22 14.32
N LEU A 141 5.22 5.96 14.53
CA LEU A 141 6.06 4.79 14.26
C LEU A 141 6.46 4.68 12.78
N GLN A 142 5.55 5.00 11.87
CA GLN A 142 5.80 4.93 10.43
C GLN A 142 6.67 6.08 9.92
N LEU A 143 6.46 7.28 10.47
CA LEU A 143 7.16 8.49 10.06
C LEU A 143 8.61 8.54 10.54
N GLN A 144 8.95 7.94 11.69
CA GLN A 144 10.30 7.92 12.27
C GLN A 144 11.05 9.26 12.14
N ASN A 145 10.44 10.35 12.63
CA ASN A 145 10.95 11.73 12.56
C ASN A 145 10.92 12.38 11.15
N GLN A 146 10.16 11.85 10.19
CA GLN A 146 9.91 12.55 8.94
C GLN A 146 8.99 13.75 9.19
N ASN A 147 9.29 14.88 8.55
CA ASN A 147 8.41 16.06 8.52
C ASN A 147 7.24 15.82 7.56
N TYR A 148 6.30 14.98 7.96
CA TYR A 148 5.03 14.79 7.25
C TYR A 148 3.90 15.37 8.11
N GLU A 149 3.21 16.38 7.60
CA GLU A 149 2.06 16.95 8.29
C GLU A 149 0.83 16.06 8.06
N TYR A 150 0.59 15.15 9.01
CA TYR A 150 -0.61 14.31 9.03
C TYR A 150 -1.91 15.11 9.25
N ARG A 151 -1.79 16.40 9.57
CA ARG A 151 -2.90 17.29 9.97
C ARG A 151 -4.02 17.41 8.95
N ASP A 152 -3.70 17.28 7.66
CA ASP A 152 -4.67 17.41 6.57
C ASP A 152 -5.35 16.10 6.19
N GLN A 153 -5.05 14.99 6.86
CA GLN A 153 -5.70 13.70 6.63
C GLN A 153 -7.11 13.73 7.22
N ILE A 154 -8.06 13.15 6.52
CA ILE A 154 -9.40 12.89 7.05
C ILE A 154 -9.30 11.66 7.95
N LEU A 155 -9.54 11.84 9.24
CA LEU A 155 -9.58 10.70 10.18
C LEU A 155 -10.73 9.77 9.77
N PRO A 156 -10.45 8.50 9.47
CA PRO A 156 -11.49 7.54 9.16
C PRO A 156 -12.36 7.29 10.39
N ASP A 157 -13.62 6.96 10.17
CA ASP A 157 -14.51 6.53 11.26
C ASP A 157 -14.05 5.16 11.83
N PRO A 158 -14.46 4.83 13.07
CA PRO A 158 -14.02 3.60 13.74
C PRO A 158 -14.36 2.31 12.97
N VAL A 159 -15.51 2.27 12.29
CA VAL A 159 -15.93 1.08 11.51
C VAL A 159 -15.02 0.87 10.32
N SER A 160 -14.64 1.95 9.64
CA SER A 160 -13.69 1.92 8.51
C SER A 160 -12.28 1.51 8.95
N LEU A 161 -11.85 1.99 10.11
CA LEU A 161 -10.56 1.58 10.69
C LEU A 161 -10.54 0.09 11.03
N GLU A 162 -11.60 -0.43 11.66
CA GLU A 162 -11.75 -1.85 11.98
C GLU A 162 -11.80 -2.71 10.71
N ALA A 163 -12.57 -2.30 9.70
CA ALA A 163 -12.65 -3.00 8.42
C ALA A 163 -11.27 -3.10 7.73
N GLY A 164 -10.49 -2.03 7.74
CA GLY A 164 -9.12 -2.04 7.21
C GLY A 164 -8.19 -2.98 7.98
N LEU A 165 -8.31 -3.06 9.31
CA LEU A 165 -7.55 -4.01 10.13
C LEU A 165 -7.98 -5.46 9.88
N THR A 166 -9.27 -5.71 9.66
CA THR A 166 -9.77 -7.02 9.26
C THR A 166 -9.13 -7.48 7.93
N ILE A 167 -8.99 -6.57 6.96
CA ILE A 167 -8.28 -6.87 5.71
C ILE A 167 -6.82 -7.25 5.97
N LEU A 168 -6.11 -6.52 6.82
CA LEU A 168 -4.72 -6.83 7.19
C LEU A 168 -4.59 -8.17 7.93
N ALA A 169 -5.59 -8.52 8.75
CA ALA A 169 -5.62 -9.78 9.48
C ALA A 169 -5.95 -10.98 8.61
N ASP A 170 -6.91 -10.85 7.68
CA ASP A 170 -7.54 -11.99 7.03
C ASP A 170 -6.99 -12.29 5.64
N TRP A 171 -6.57 -11.23 4.91
CA TRP A 171 -6.12 -11.47 3.53
C TRP A 171 -4.79 -12.20 3.50
N ASP A 172 -4.80 -13.31 2.76
CA ASP A 172 -3.64 -14.12 2.44
C ASP A 172 -3.59 -14.35 0.92
N LEU A 173 -2.65 -13.70 0.28
CA LEU A 173 -2.47 -13.74 -1.17
C LEU A 173 -1.25 -14.58 -1.59
N ARG A 174 -0.65 -15.32 -0.65
CA ARG A 174 0.62 -16.02 -0.87
C ARG A 174 0.52 -17.08 -1.95
N GLU A 175 -0.54 -17.88 -1.93
CA GLU A 175 -0.74 -18.96 -2.89
C GLU A 175 -0.97 -18.41 -4.31
N GLN A 176 -1.84 -17.41 -4.43
CA GLN A 176 -2.16 -16.81 -5.73
C GLN A 176 -0.94 -16.12 -6.36
N LEU A 177 -0.11 -15.44 -5.56
CA LEU A 177 1.11 -14.78 -6.02
C LEU A 177 2.17 -15.77 -6.52
N TYR A 178 2.17 -17.01 -6.04
CA TYR A 178 3.10 -18.04 -6.51
C TYR A 178 2.97 -18.30 -8.03
N HIS A 179 1.77 -18.16 -8.56
CA HIS A 179 1.48 -18.34 -9.99
C HIS A 179 1.48 -17.04 -10.81
N PHE A 180 1.69 -15.89 -10.17
CA PHE A 180 1.63 -14.61 -10.83
C PHE A 180 2.89 -14.35 -11.67
N LYS A 181 2.70 -13.96 -12.96
CA LYS A 181 3.80 -13.84 -13.94
C LYS A 181 4.03 -12.43 -14.48
N LYS A 182 3.26 -11.45 -14.00
CA LYS A 182 3.46 -10.07 -14.46
C LYS A 182 4.65 -9.42 -13.74
N PRO A 183 5.28 -8.39 -14.35
CA PRO A 183 6.33 -7.64 -13.71
C PRO A 183 5.92 -7.19 -12.31
N THR A 184 6.67 -7.60 -11.30
CA THR A 184 6.35 -7.34 -9.90
C THR A 184 7.59 -6.91 -9.15
N THR A 185 7.48 -5.81 -8.41
CA THR A 185 8.54 -5.29 -7.56
C THR A 185 8.03 -5.08 -6.13
N TYR A 186 8.81 -5.51 -5.17
CA TYR A 186 8.62 -5.22 -3.75
C TYR A 186 9.77 -4.37 -3.23
N LEU A 187 9.46 -3.21 -2.68
CA LEU A 187 10.41 -2.31 -2.05
C LEU A 187 10.19 -2.33 -0.53
N PHE A 188 11.27 -2.58 0.21
CA PHE A 188 11.27 -2.65 1.67
C PHE A 188 12.18 -1.58 2.28
N GLY A 189 11.82 -1.09 3.45
CA GLY A 189 12.71 -0.35 4.33
C GLY A 189 13.41 -1.30 5.31
N ARG A 190 14.73 -1.18 5.46
CA ARG A 190 15.48 -2.04 6.42
C ARG A 190 15.09 -1.79 7.88
N LEU A 191 14.62 -0.58 8.19
CA LEU A 191 14.23 -0.14 9.54
C LEU A 191 12.70 -0.28 9.77
N ASP A 192 12.00 -0.91 8.83
CA ASP A 192 10.55 -1.12 8.92
C ASP A 192 10.21 -2.14 10.01
N ALA A 193 9.41 -1.72 10.99
CA ALA A 193 8.95 -2.56 12.09
C ALA A 193 7.63 -3.30 11.78
N ILE A 194 6.91 -2.90 10.71
CA ILE A 194 5.61 -3.45 10.31
C ILE A 194 5.81 -4.56 9.28
N THR A 195 6.62 -4.30 8.25
CA THR A 195 7.04 -5.31 7.27
C THR A 195 8.54 -5.57 7.40
N PRO A 196 8.95 -6.46 8.31
CA PRO A 196 10.34 -6.65 8.65
C PRO A 196 11.16 -7.21 7.48
N ARG A 197 12.45 -6.90 7.44
CA ARG A 197 13.37 -7.40 6.39
C ARG A 197 13.33 -8.91 6.17
N ALA A 198 12.97 -9.67 7.21
CA ALA A 198 12.81 -11.12 7.13
C ALA A 198 11.72 -11.53 6.13
N THR A 199 10.68 -10.70 5.96
CA THR A 199 9.63 -10.89 4.96
C THR A 199 10.20 -10.92 3.55
N MET A 200 11.09 -9.97 3.22
CA MET A 200 11.77 -9.95 1.91
C MET A 200 12.54 -11.26 1.66
N ALA A 201 13.29 -11.76 2.66
CA ALA A 201 14.07 -12.98 2.50
C ALA A 201 13.20 -14.22 2.22
N VAL A 202 12.06 -14.34 2.90
CA VAL A 202 11.10 -15.42 2.65
C VAL A 202 10.43 -15.26 1.29
N MET A 203 10.07 -14.04 0.91
CA MET A 203 9.47 -13.76 -0.39
C MET A 203 10.43 -14.03 -1.56
N GLN A 204 11.72 -13.69 -1.43
CA GLN A 204 12.73 -14.01 -2.44
C GLN A 204 12.85 -15.51 -2.69
N LYS A 205 12.71 -16.32 -1.64
CA LYS A 205 12.71 -17.77 -1.76
C LYS A 205 11.43 -18.31 -2.45
N ASN A 206 10.27 -17.75 -2.09
CA ASN A 206 8.98 -18.24 -2.57
C ASN A 206 8.59 -17.68 -3.95
N TYR A 207 9.02 -16.44 -4.26
CA TYR A 207 8.70 -15.76 -5.52
C TYR A 207 9.98 -15.23 -6.19
N PRO A 208 10.87 -16.13 -6.65
CA PRO A 208 12.20 -15.74 -7.18
C PRO A 208 12.14 -14.93 -8.49
N SER A 209 10.99 -14.90 -9.16
CA SER A 209 10.77 -14.12 -10.38
C SER A 209 10.44 -12.64 -10.13
N PHE A 210 10.16 -12.25 -8.87
CA PHE A 210 9.87 -10.86 -8.53
C PHE A 210 11.16 -10.06 -8.29
N ASN A 211 11.06 -8.75 -8.50
CA ASN A 211 12.16 -7.86 -8.18
C ASN A 211 12.04 -7.38 -6.72
N TYR A 212 13.19 -7.31 -6.01
CA TYR A 212 13.23 -6.91 -4.60
C TYR A 212 14.24 -5.82 -4.37
N ILE A 213 13.81 -4.76 -3.71
CA ILE A 213 14.63 -3.58 -3.43
C ILE A 213 14.60 -3.31 -1.92
N MET A 214 15.78 -3.03 -1.34
CA MET A 214 15.92 -2.71 0.07
C MET A 214 16.54 -1.32 0.25
N PHE A 215 15.80 -0.40 0.84
CA PHE A 215 16.33 0.89 1.25
C PHE A 215 16.96 0.77 2.64
N SER A 216 18.28 0.87 2.70
CA SER A 216 19.07 0.56 3.91
C SER A 216 18.80 1.48 5.11
N LYS A 217 18.31 2.68 4.87
CA LYS A 217 18.04 3.71 5.88
C LYS A 217 16.55 4.09 6.00
N ALA A 218 15.68 3.49 5.20
CA ALA A 218 14.25 3.74 5.24
C ALA A 218 13.53 2.85 6.25
N ALA A 219 12.43 3.38 6.78
CA ALA A 219 11.42 2.65 7.53
C ALA A 219 10.20 2.36 6.64
N HIS A 220 8.97 2.50 7.16
CA HIS A 220 7.73 2.09 6.50
C HIS A 220 7.28 3.01 5.35
N MET A 221 7.81 4.25 5.27
CA MET A 221 7.43 5.25 4.26
C MET A 221 8.63 5.70 3.41
N PRO A 222 9.26 4.80 2.62
CA PRO A 222 10.45 5.12 1.83
C PRO A 222 10.21 6.20 0.77
N PHE A 223 9.00 6.32 0.24
CA PHE A 223 8.61 7.36 -0.72
C PHE A 223 8.55 8.79 -0.12
N LEU A 224 8.52 8.92 1.21
CA LEU A 224 8.70 10.19 1.91
C LEU A 224 10.17 10.42 2.29
N SER A 225 10.77 9.43 2.96
CA SER A 225 12.10 9.57 3.53
C SER A 225 13.24 9.57 2.51
N HIS A 226 13.03 8.91 1.37
CA HIS A 226 14.01 8.71 0.29
C HIS A 226 13.36 8.99 -1.07
N LYS A 227 12.66 10.11 -1.16
CA LYS A 227 11.82 10.50 -2.31
C LYS A 227 12.56 10.38 -3.64
N GLU A 228 13.74 10.97 -3.77
CA GLU A 228 14.48 11.01 -5.04
C GLU A 228 14.93 9.61 -5.48
N GLU A 229 15.40 8.79 -4.55
CA GLU A 229 15.78 7.41 -4.82
C GLU A 229 14.55 6.59 -5.21
N PHE A 230 13.43 6.77 -4.50
CA PHE A 230 12.15 6.12 -4.81
C PHE A 230 11.66 6.47 -6.23
N LEU A 231 11.65 7.76 -6.60
CA LEU A 231 11.24 8.22 -7.93
C LEU A 231 12.14 7.63 -9.03
N THR A 232 13.45 7.64 -8.82
CA THR A 232 14.42 7.09 -9.78
C THR A 232 14.13 5.59 -10.04
N ILE A 233 13.88 4.82 -8.98
CA ILE A 233 13.56 3.40 -9.10
C ILE A 233 12.22 3.19 -9.78
N LEU A 234 11.17 3.89 -9.33
CA LEU A 234 9.83 3.77 -9.90
C LEU A 234 9.85 4.05 -11.40
N GLU A 235 10.46 5.16 -11.83
CA GLU A 235 10.57 5.50 -13.24
C GLU A 235 11.40 4.49 -14.06
N SER A 236 12.43 3.91 -13.46
CA SER A 236 13.26 2.91 -14.17
C SER A 236 12.49 1.62 -14.48
N LEU A 237 11.51 1.27 -13.65
CA LEU A 237 10.69 0.07 -13.79
C LEU A 237 9.47 0.25 -14.71
N LEU A 238 9.06 1.50 -14.94
CA LEU A 238 7.87 1.84 -15.73
C LEU A 238 8.18 2.27 -17.19
N LYS A 239 9.43 2.14 -17.60
CA LYS A 239 9.90 2.49 -18.96
C LYS A 239 9.28 1.68 -20.07
#